data_6fc712f5711dd61cadb4559f03cd0c16
#
_entry.id   6fc712f5711dd61cadb4559f03cd0c16
#
_cell.length_a   1.000
_cell.length_b   1.000
_cell.length_c   1.000
_cell.angle_alpha   90.00
_cell.angle_beta   90.00
_cell.angle_gamma   90.00
#
_symmetry.space_group_name_H-M   'P 1'
#
loop_
_entity.id
_entity.type
_entity.pdbx_description
1 polymer ?
#
loop_
_entity_poly.entity_id
_entity_poly.type
_entity_poly.pdbx_seq_one_letter_code
_entity_poly.pdbx_strand_id
1 'polypeptide(L)'
;MIDVPTPYNKYAEEFILASTFLDDRVVGDLISSGVSEDTFHESIHQDVWRIVKQFYAEGVLFDEVGVAQELKEKYDYAEPMSVVNAISKAAETTTSTSIYIKTCIDTERRRKLLRAAITCVDSVCKEMEPTEIQEKLSQALQDSGQDILSDADISTESGKVIEDIRERNSKQVKFIGISTGFRLLDYYLGGYRPESLNILAGRPGAGKTSFALQLALNILHQQIPVRIWSLEMSAEQLLAKLIANLSEVDPNRSKDGLITEAEFDLMEQARYRLTKLPLFISDASHVTVDRIAAQHRRDLVKHGQCMLFIDYLQLIRSSDRKLSREQQISTMSRDLKCLFKDTKTQGIVLSQLNRNSDQSAEPKLSDLRESGAIEQDADTVMFIYGEGQVKLGKNRHGAEGKLTMNFNKPISKFTTN
;
A
#
# COMPACT_ATOMS: atom_id res chain seq x y z
N MET A 1 32.55 -5.12 -16.99
CA MET A 1 31.23 -4.57 -17.32
C MET A 1 30.43 -5.63 -18.05
N ILE A 2 29.24 -5.95 -17.58
CA ILE A 2 28.34 -6.90 -18.26
C ILE A 2 27.74 -6.12 -19.43
N ASP A 3 28.08 -6.49 -20.66
CA ASP A 3 27.53 -5.90 -21.87
C ASP A 3 26.11 -6.51 -22.09
N VAL A 4 25.08 -5.80 -21.65
CA VAL A 4 23.68 -6.24 -21.81
C VAL A 4 23.02 -5.29 -22.80
N PRO A 5 22.41 -5.80 -23.88
CA PRO A 5 21.71 -4.96 -24.84
C PRO A 5 20.60 -4.17 -24.18
N THR A 6 20.59 -2.86 -24.38
CA THR A 6 19.57 -1.96 -23.81
C THR A 6 18.22 -2.22 -24.48
N PRO A 7 17.15 -2.55 -23.74
CA PRO A 7 15.82 -2.75 -24.33
C PRO A 7 15.30 -1.47 -24.97
N TYR A 8 14.97 -1.51 -26.26
CA TYR A 8 14.27 -0.42 -26.93
C TYR A 8 13.50 -0.93 -28.16
N ASN A 9 12.51 -0.16 -28.62
CA ASN A 9 11.76 -0.46 -29.81
C ASN A 9 11.67 0.82 -30.65
N LYS A 10 12.60 0.97 -31.58
CA LYS A 10 12.73 2.14 -32.46
C LYS A 10 11.42 2.44 -33.21
N TYR A 11 10.80 1.43 -33.80
CA TYR A 11 9.56 1.59 -34.55
C TYR A 11 8.40 2.10 -33.69
N ALA A 12 8.29 1.61 -32.45
CA ALA A 12 7.26 2.08 -31.54
C ALA A 12 7.48 3.56 -31.13
N GLU A 13 8.74 3.95 -30.90
CA GLU A 13 9.10 5.34 -30.58
C GLU A 13 8.78 6.28 -31.75
N GLU A 14 9.21 5.92 -32.96
CA GLU A 14 8.91 6.68 -34.19
C GLU A 14 7.41 6.77 -34.45
N PHE A 15 6.67 5.67 -34.23
CA PHE A 15 5.21 5.64 -34.46
C PHE A 15 4.45 6.61 -33.53
N ILE A 16 4.77 6.64 -32.22
CA ILE A 16 4.08 7.53 -31.30
C ILE A 16 4.43 9.01 -31.58
N LEU A 17 5.65 9.31 -31.98
CA LEU A 17 6.04 10.65 -32.42
C LEU A 17 5.36 11.03 -33.74
N ALA A 18 5.34 10.15 -34.72
CA ALA A 18 4.64 10.37 -36.00
C ALA A 18 3.15 10.64 -35.80
N SER A 19 2.51 9.95 -34.86
CA SER A 19 1.09 10.13 -34.52
C SER A 19 0.78 11.56 -34.06
N THR A 20 1.73 12.28 -33.46
CA THR A 20 1.56 13.69 -33.02
C THR A 20 1.49 14.67 -34.19
N PHE A 21 2.11 14.35 -35.33
CA PHE A 21 2.02 15.14 -36.56
C PHE A 21 0.69 14.91 -37.33
N LEU A 22 0.05 13.78 -37.08
CA LEU A 22 -1.25 13.46 -37.68
C LEU A 22 -2.43 14.05 -36.90
N ASP A 23 -2.30 14.13 -35.57
CA ASP A 23 -3.34 14.66 -34.69
C ASP A 23 -2.68 15.19 -33.40
N ASP A 24 -2.76 16.50 -33.19
CA ASP A 24 -2.18 17.21 -32.03
C ASP A 24 -2.78 16.75 -30.68
N ARG A 25 -4.03 16.23 -30.68
CA ARG A 25 -4.67 15.67 -29.50
C ARG A 25 -3.91 14.47 -28.93
N VAL A 26 -3.18 13.74 -29.76
CA VAL A 26 -2.33 12.61 -29.38
C VAL A 26 -1.25 13.06 -28.38
N VAL A 27 -0.78 14.31 -28.45
CA VAL A 27 0.20 14.83 -27.48
C VAL A 27 -0.37 14.82 -26.06
N GLY A 28 -1.64 15.23 -25.91
CA GLY A 28 -2.35 15.16 -24.63
C GLY A 28 -2.49 13.72 -24.13
N ASP A 29 -2.80 12.77 -25.02
CA ASP A 29 -2.90 11.34 -24.68
C ASP A 29 -1.53 10.75 -24.26
N LEU A 30 -0.45 11.15 -24.95
CA LEU A 30 0.91 10.76 -24.58
C LEU A 30 1.31 11.27 -23.18
N ILE A 31 1.03 12.56 -22.90
CA ILE A 31 1.33 13.17 -21.60
C ILE A 31 0.50 12.49 -20.50
N SER A 32 -0.81 12.30 -20.71
CA SER A 32 -1.68 11.67 -19.73
C SER A 32 -1.34 10.20 -19.48
N SER A 33 -0.79 9.52 -20.49
CA SER A 33 -0.27 8.16 -20.38
C SER A 33 1.10 8.06 -19.69
N GLY A 34 1.70 9.19 -19.28
CA GLY A 34 2.97 9.22 -18.58
C GLY A 34 4.20 9.15 -19.48
N VAL A 35 4.07 9.42 -20.79
CA VAL A 35 5.22 9.49 -21.70
C VAL A 35 6.09 10.70 -21.35
N SER A 36 7.35 10.43 -21.04
CA SER A 36 8.39 11.41 -20.71
C SER A 36 9.55 11.33 -21.71
N GLU A 37 10.55 12.20 -21.55
CA GLU A 37 11.78 12.11 -22.36
C GLU A 37 12.47 10.75 -22.17
N ASP A 38 12.45 10.18 -20.97
CA ASP A 38 13.05 8.86 -20.65
C ASP A 38 12.36 7.68 -21.34
N THR A 39 11.12 7.88 -21.83
CA THR A 39 10.40 6.87 -22.61
C THR A 39 11.10 6.56 -23.91
N PHE A 40 11.80 7.54 -24.47
CA PHE A 40 12.55 7.41 -25.72
C PHE A 40 14.01 7.02 -25.44
N HIS A 41 14.50 6.09 -26.24
CA HIS A 41 15.89 5.62 -26.13
C HIS A 41 16.86 6.50 -26.94
N GLU A 42 16.48 6.86 -28.16
CA GLU A 42 17.32 7.69 -29.04
C GLU A 42 17.21 9.16 -28.63
N SER A 43 18.37 9.85 -28.51
CA SER A 43 18.42 11.27 -28.12
C SER A 43 17.61 12.16 -29.05
N ILE A 44 17.62 11.85 -30.35
CA ILE A 44 16.84 12.59 -31.33
C ILE A 44 15.33 12.49 -31.09
N HIS A 45 14.80 11.33 -30.67
CA HIS A 45 13.41 11.15 -30.32
C HIS A 45 13.04 11.91 -29.03
N GLN A 46 13.97 11.98 -28.05
CA GLN A 46 13.83 12.79 -26.84
C GLN A 46 13.71 14.27 -27.17
N ASP A 47 14.55 14.76 -28.07
CA ASP A 47 14.57 16.18 -28.47
C ASP A 47 13.32 16.53 -29.27
N VAL A 48 12.89 15.69 -30.20
CA VAL A 48 11.61 15.85 -30.94
C VAL A 48 10.44 15.90 -29.95
N TRP A 49 10.37 14.97 -29.01
CA TRP A 49 9.32 14.95 -28.01
C TRP A 49 9.31 16.22 -27.13
N ARG A 50 10.47 16.70 -26.73
CA ARG A 50 10.59 17.94 -25.93
C ARG A 50 10.06 19.14 -26.67
N ILE A 51 10.37 19.26 -27.97
CA ILE A 51 9.88 20.34 -28.83
C ILE A 51 8.36 20.25 -29.01
N VAL A 52 7.85 19.07 -29.37
CA VAL A 52 6.41 18.81 -29.55
C VAL A 52 5.62 19.14 -28.28
N LYS A 53 6.14 18.69 -27.12
CA LYS A 53 5.53 18.97 -25.82
C LYS A 53 5.56 20.48 -25.47
N GLN A 54 6.60 21.20 -25.86
CA GLN A 54 6.68 22.64 -25.68
C GLN A 54 5.63 23.37 -26.54
N PHE A 55 5.54 23.06 -27.83
CA PHE A 55 4.52 23.67 -28.71
C PHE A 55 3.11 23.43 -28.21
N TYR A 56 2.84 22.20 -27.78
CA TYR A 56 1.54 21.85 -27.21
C TYR A 56 1.21 22.67 -25.94
N ALA A 57 2.18 22.82 -25.04
CA ALA A 57 2.01 23.60 -23.82
C ALA A 57 1.81 25.10 -24.08
N GLU A 58 2.42 25.65 -25.13
CA GLU A 58 2.27 27.04 -25.56
C GLU A 58 1.00 27.27 -26.42
N GLY A 59 0.28 26.20 -26.76
CA GLY A 59 -0.91 26.28 -27.63
C GLY A 59 -0.58 26.64 -29.07
N VAL A 60 0.65 26.38 -29.52
CA VAL A 60 1.13 26.64 -30.85
C VAL A 60 0.91 25.41 -31.73
N LEU A 61 0.25 25.58 -32.86
CA LEU A 61 0.16 24.52 -33.87
C LEU A 61 1.55 24.26 -34.48
N PHE A 62 1.90 23.01 -34.63
CA PHE A 62 3.20 22.60 -35.14
C PHE A 62 3.05 21.61 -36.30
N ASP A 63 4.06 21.58 -37.14
CA ASP A 63 4.24 20.63 -38.22
C ASP A 63 5.69 20.15 -38.27
N GLU A 64 6.00 19.28 -39.22
CA GLU A 64 7.35 18.75 -39.41
C GLU A 64 8.39 19.85 -39.65
N VAL A 65 7.99 20.92 -40.33
CA VAL A 65 8.89 22.05 -40.65
C VAL A 65 9.24 22.83 -39.40
N GLY A 66 8.25 23.15 -38.57
CA GLY A 66 8.44 23.87 -37.31
C GLY A 66 9.32 23.09 -36.34
N VAL A 67 9.08 21.78 -36.18
CA VAL A 67 9.90 20.92 -35.35
C VAL A 67 11.32 20.80 -35.87
N ALA A 68 11.51 20.68 -37.18
CA ALA A 68 12.86 20.61 -37.78
C ALA A 68 13.63 21.93 -37.60
N GLN A 69 12.95 23.08 -37.67
CA GLN A 69 13.58 24.38 -37.41
C GLN A 69 14.08 24.49 -35.97
N GLU A 70 13.24 24.13 -34.97
CA GLU A 70 13.62 24.14 -33.55
C GLU A 70 14.77 23.15 -33.26
N LEU A 71 14.79 21.98 -33.89
CA LEU A 71 15.89 21.02 -33.79
C LEU A 71 17.22 21.63 -34.26
N LYS A 72 17.19 22.41 -35.36
CA LYS A 72 18.38 23.08 -35.87
C LYS A 72 18.86 24.20 -34.93
N GLU A 73 17.92 25.02 -34.46
CA GLU A 73 18.24 26.19 -33.65
C GLU A 73 18.70 25.84 -32.23
N LYS A 74 18.06 24.83 -31.59
CA LYS A 74 18.34 24.48 -30.20
C LYS A 74 19.38 23.37 -30.03
N TYR A 75 19.51 22.46 -31.00
CA TYR A 75 20.31 21.24 -30.85
C TYR A 75 21.33 21.04 -31.95
N ASP A 76 21.47 21.98 -32.90
CA ASP A 76 22.48 22.01 -33.98
C ASP A 76 22.54 20.73 -34.84
N TYR A 77 21.37 20.12 -35.12
CA TYR A 77 21.31 18.97 -36.04
C TYR A 77 21.62 19.38 -37.47
N ALA A 78 22.50 18.63 -38.12
CA ALA A 78 22.97 18.96 -39.48
C ALA A 78 21.86 18.83 -40.55
N GLU A 79 21.03 17.78 -40.43
CA GLU A 79 19.93 17.50 -41.37
C GLU A 79 18.58 17.25 -40.65
N PRO A 80 18.06 18.22 -39.89
CA PRO A 80 16.89 18.00 -39.02
C PRO A 80 15.64 17.64 -39.82
N MET A 81 15.43 18.21 -40.99
CA MET A 81 14.28 17.92 -41.83
C MET A 81 14.27 16.48 -42.36
N SER A 82 15.45 15.90 -42.67
CA SER A 82 15.54 14.50 -43.08
C SER A 82 15.14 13.56 -41.96
N VAL A 83 15.54 13.87 -40.72
CA VAL A 83 15.21 13.09 -39.52
C VAL A 83 13.71 13.17 -39.20
N VAL A 84 13.14 14.38 -39.16
CA VAL A 84 11.72 14.57 -38.85
C VAL A 84 10.84 13.90 -39.92
N ASN A 85 11.20 14.00 -41.20
CA ASN A 85 10.50 13.31 -42.28
C ASN A 85 10.60 11.76 -42.18
N ALA A 86 11.70 11.24 -41.65
CA ALA A 86 11.82 9.81 -41.42
C ALA A 86 10.88 9.35 -40.30
N ILE A 87 10.81 10.13 -39.22
CA ILE A 87 9.91 9.86 -38.08
C ILE A 87 8.45 9.98 -38.55
N SER A 88 8.06 11.07 -39.23
CA SER A 88 6.64 11.30 -39.60
C SER A 88 6.06 10.23 -40.50
N LYS A 89 6.90 9.54 -41.29
CA LYS A 89 6.48 8.41 -42.14
C LYS A 89 6.22 7.11 -41.39
N ALA A 90 6.53 7.02 -40.10
CA ALA A 90 6.35 5.80 -39.33
C ALA A 90 4.86 5.51 -39.00
N ALA A 91 3.97 6.50 -39.13
CA ALA A 91 2.53 6.32 -38.90
C ALA A 91 1.72 6.91 -40.06
N GLU A 92 0.73 6.15 -40.56
CA GLU A 92 -0.27 6.60 -41.49
C GLU A 92 -1.64 6.85 -40.83
N THR A 93 -1.79 6.45 -39.59
CA THR A 93 -3.01 6.53 -38.80
C THR A 93 -2.68 6.55 -37.29
N THR A 94 -3.58 7.14 -36.52
CA THR A 94 -3.47 7.17 -35.05
C THR A 94 -4.15 5.99 -34.34
N THR A 95 -4.80 5.08 -35.08
CA THR A 95 -5.64 4.00 -34.50
C THR A 95 -4.87 3.08 -33.56
N SER A 96 -3.60 2.83 -33.79
CA SER A 96 -2.76 1.92 -32.98
C SER A 96 -1.89 2.62 -31.96
N THR A 97 -2.02 3.93 -31.78
CA THR A 97 -1.16 4.72 -30.90
C THR A 97 -1.13 4.18 -29.45
N SER A 98 -2.26 3.77 -28.91
CA SER A 98 -2.37 3.23 -27.55
C SER A 98 -1.54 1.95 -27.34
N ILE A 99 -1.42 1.10 -28.36
CA ILE A 99 -0.60 -0.13 -28.30
C ILE A 99 0.87 0.23 -28.26
N TYR A 100 1.30 1.18 -29.08
CA TYR A 100 2.70 1.60 -29.15
C TYR A 100 3.11 2.44 -27.92
N ILE A 101 2.22 3.25 -27.37
CA ILE A 101 2.42 3.91 -26.07
C ILE A 101 2.77 2.86 -24.99
N LYS A 102 1.93 1.83 -24.86
CA LYS A 102 2.17 0.75 -23.93
C LYS A 102 3.51 0.07 -24.15
N THR A 103 3.85 -0.21 -25.42
CA THR A 103 5.13 -0.83 -25.77
C THR A 103 6.32 0.05 -25.37
N CYS A 104 6.27 1.36 -25.62
CA CYS A 104 7.34 2.28 -25.25
C CYS A 104 7.51 2.37 -23.73
N ILE A 105 6.42 2.47 -22.97
CA ILE A 105 6.45 2.51 -21.52
C ILE A 105 6.97 1.20 -20.92
N ASP A 106 6.54 0.04 -21.44
CA ASP A 106 7.08 -1.25 -21.00
C ASP A 106 8.59 -1.35 -21.28
N THR A 107 9.04 -0.80 -22.38
CA THR A 107 10.46 -0.79 -22.77
C THR A 107 11.26 0.15 -21.88
N GLU A 108 10.72 1.33 -21.54
CA GLU A 108 11.31 2.25 -20.55
C GLU A 108 11.45 1.58 -19.19
N ARG A 109 10.39 0.90 -18.69
CA ARG A 109 10.43 0.15 -17.43
C ARG A 109 11.52 -0.90 -17.41
N ARG A 110 11.67 -1.65 -18.51
CA ARG A 110 12.78 -2.63 -18.65
C ARG A 110 14.14 -1.95 -18.60
N ARG A 111 14.30 -0.78 -19.22
CA ARG A 111 15.55 0.01 -19.15
C ARG A 111 15.85 0.46 -17.71
N LYS A 112 14.85 0.98 -17.00
CA LYS A 112 14.99 1.39 -15.59
C LYS A 112 15.39 0.22 -14.70
N LEU A 113 14.72 -0.93 -14.85
CA LEU A 113 15.06 -2.15 -14.11
C LEU A 113 16.48 -2.66 -14.44
N LEU A 114 16.87 -2.63 -15.71
CA LEU A 114 18.20 -3.02 -16.13
C LEU A 114 19.28 -2.11 -15.53
N ARG A 115 19.10 -0.79 -15.57
CA ARG A 115 20.00 0.18 -14.93
C ARG A 115 20.12 -0.07 -13.43
N ALA A 116 18.99 -0.32 -12.74
CA ALA A 116 18.96 -0.65 -11.33
C ALA A 116 19.75 -1.93 -11.01
N ALA A 117 19.56 -2.97 -11.81
CA ALA A 117 20.30 -4.23 -11.67
C ALA A 117 21.80 -4.05 -11.87
N ILE A 118 22.23 -3.31 -12.91
CA ILE A 118 23.63 -3.00 -13.18
C ILE A 118 24.24 -2.19 -12.02
N THR A 119 23.51 -1.17 -11.52
CA THR A 119 23.97 -0.37 -10.38
C THR A 119 24.10 -1.22 -9.11
N CYS A 120 23.19 -2.16 -8.90
CA CYS A 120 23.26 -3.09 -7.79
C CYS A 120 24.48 -3.99 -7.88
N VAL A 121 24.74 -4.59 -9.05
CA VAL A 121 25.94 -5.42 -9.29
C VAL A 121 27.22 -4.61 -9.07
N ASP A 122 27.30 -3.39 -9.60
CA ASP A 122 28.46 -2.50 -9.41
C ASP A 122 28.66 -2.14 -7.91
N SER A 123 27.58 -1.89 -7.18
CA SER A 123 27.62 -1.61 -5.74
C SER A 123 28.10 -2.81 -4.92
N VAL A 124 27.70 -4.03 -5.29
CA VAL A 124 28.21 -5.28 -4.69
C VAL A 124 29.69 -5.45 -4.98
N CYS A 125 30.13 -5.21 -6.23
CA CYS A 125 31.53 -5.30 -6.62
C CYS A 125 32.43 -4.25 -5.92
N LYS A 126 31.85 -3.13 -5.48
CA LYS A 126 32.54 -2.06 -4.72
C LYS A 126 32.47 -2.27 -3.21
N GLU A 127 32.04 -3.45 -2.76
CA GLU A 127 31.93 -3.82 -1.33
C GLU A 127 31.12 -2.81 -0.48
N MET A 128 30.09 -2.20 -1.06
CA MET A 128 29.19 -1.32 -0.33
C MET A 128 28.40 -2.11 0.73
N GLU A 129 27.98 -1.42 1.79
CA GLU A 129 27.17 -2.02 2.84
C GLU A 129 25.86 -2.63 2.28
N PRO A 130 25.50 -3.87 2.67
CA PRO A 130 24.32 -4.56 2.14
C PRO A 130 23.00 -3.78 2.33
N THR A 131 22.90 -3.00 3.41
CA THR A 131 21.74 -2.16 3.71
C THR A 131 21.58 -1.03 2.69
N GLU A 132 22.68 -0.36 2.29
CA GLU A 132 22.66 0.70 1.29
C GLU A 132 22.30 0.16 -0.11
N ILE A 133 22.77 -1.05 -0.44
CA ILE A 133 22.45 -1.72 -1.71
C ILE A 133 20.94 -2.05 -1.74
N GLN A 134 20.37 -2.55 -0.63
CA GLN A 134 18.95 -2.84 -0.53
C GLN A 134 18.08 -1.58 -0.66
N GLU A 135 18.49 -0.47 -0.05
CA GLU A 135 17.79 0.80 -0.15
C GLU A 135 17.78 1.32 -1.59
N LYS A 136 18.93 1.34 -2.26
CA LYS A 136 19.04 1.76 -3.67
C LYS A 136 18.21 0.88 -4.60
N LEU A 137 18.21 -0.43 -4.40
CA LEU A 137 17.42 -1.34 -5.22
C LEU A 137 15.92 -1.13 -4.98
N SER A 138 15.51 -0.94 -3.72
CA SER A 138 14.11 -0.67 -3.37
C SER A 138 13.61 0.63 -4.00
N GLN A 139 14.42 1.69 -3.96
CA GLN A 139 14.09 2.97 -4.59
C GLN A 139 13.94 2.81 -6.12
N ALA A 140 14.88 2.15 -6.78
CA ALA A 140 14.84 1.95 -8.22
C ALA A 140 13.65 1.08 -8.66
N LEU A 141 13.22 0.11 -7.83
CA LEU A 141 12.01 -0.68 -8.06
C LEU A 141 10.73 0.17 -7.92
N GLN A 142 10.69 1.08 -6.94
CA GLN A 142 9.59 2.04 -6.80
C GLN A 142 9.52 2.99 -8.01
N ASP A 143 10.65 3.54 -8.44
CA ASP A 143 10.72 4.46 -9.59
C ASP A 143 10.31 3.77 -10.91
N SER A 144 10.52 2.46 -11.03
CA SER A 144 10.08 1.68 -12.20
C SER A 144 8.60 1.33 -12.20
N GLY A 145 7.93 1.44 -11.06
CA GLY A 145 6.54 1.03 -10.83
C GLY A 145 5.53 2.18 -10.81
N GLN A 146 5.88 3.40 -11.26
CA GLN A 146 4.88 4.44 -11.43
C GLN A 146 3.79 3.95 -12.38
N ASP A 147 2.61 3.69 -11.81
CA ASP A 147 1.45 3.30 -12.58
C ASP A 147 1.08 4.42 -13.56
N ILE A 148 0.92 4.05 -14.83
CA ILE A 148 0.21 4.87 -15.78
C ILE A 148 -1.14 5.17 -15.13
N LEU A 149 -1.49 6.45 -14.99
CA LEU A 149 -2.84 6.86 -14.66
C LEU A 149 -3.75 6.39 -15.82
N SER A 150 -4.15 5.15 -15.79
CA SER A 150 -5.18 4.65 -16.70
C SER A 150 -6.50 5.05 -16.10
N ASP A 151 -7.25 5.89 -16.80
CA ASP A 151 -8.66 6.10 -16.48
C ASP A 151 -9.36 4.73 -16.45
N ALA A 152 -10.18 4.53 -15.41
CA ALA A 152 -10.95 3.30 -15.32
C ALA A 152 -11.90 3.21 -16.53
N ASP A 153 -11.77 2.17 -17.33
CA ASP A 153 -12.75 1.89 -18.37
C ASP A 153 -14.11 1.60 -17.71
N ILE A 154 -14.99 2.58 -17.78
CA ILE A 154 -16.31 2.55 -17.13
C ILE A 154 -17.09 1.30 -17.54
N SER A 155 -16.97 0.86 -18.81
CA SER A 155 -17.67 -0.33 -19.32
C SER A 155 -17.18 -1.60 -18.62
N THR A 156 -15.87 -1.79 -18.54
CA THR A 156 -15.24 -2.95 -17.91
C THR A 156 -15.43 -2.93 -16.39
N GLU A 157 -15.22 -1.79 -15.74
CA GLU A 157 -15.32 -1.70 -14.28
C GLU A 157 -16.77 -1.80 -13.79
N SER A 158 -17.75 -1.19 -14.48
CA SER A 158 -19.16 -1.36 -14.13
C SER A 158 -19.63 -2.79 -14.31
N GLY A 159 -19.15 -3.49 -15.35
CA GLY A 159 -19.40 -4.93 -15.56
C GLY A 159 -18.92 -5.76 -14.36
N LYS A 160 -17.70 -5.55 -13.89
CA LYS A 160 -17.14 -6.22 -12.70
C LYS A 160 -17.99 -5.94 -11.45
N VAL A 161 -18.43 -4.70 -11.25
CA VAL A 161 -19.29 -4.33 -10.10
C VAL A 161 -20.60 -5.12 -10.12
N ILE A 162 -21.27 -5.22 -11.27
CA ILE A 162 -22.52 -5.96 -11.40
C ILE A 162 -22.30 -7.47 -11.18
N GLU A 163 -21.21 -8.03 -11.73
CA GLU A 163 -20.84 -9.44 -11.56
C GLU A 163 -20.59 -9.77 -10.06
N ASP A 164 -19.85 -8.92 -9.38
CA ASP A 164 -19.57 -9.04 -7.94
C ASP A 164 -20.87 -8.96 -7.10
N ILE A 165 -21.81 -8.09 -7.46
CA ILE A 165 -23.14 -8.02 -6.81
C ILE A 165 -23.93 -9.32 -7.07
N ARG A 166 -23.91 -9.87 -8.29
CA ARG A 166 -24.58 -11.14 -8.62
C ARG A 166 -24.00 -12.31 -7.87
N GLU A 167 -22.66 -12.41 -7.81
CA GLU A 167 -21.97 -13.47 -7.11
C GLU A 167 -22.28 -13.46 -5.60
N ARG A 168 -22.28 -12.26 -4.98
CA ARG A 168 -22.69 -12.07 -3.59
C ARG A 168 -24.15 -12.50 -3.34
N ASN A 169 -25.04 -12.11 -4.20
CA ASN A 169 -26.44 -12.46 -4.09
C ASN A 169 -26.65 -13.99 -4.24
N SER A 170 -25.95 -14.61 -5.19
CA SER A 170 -26.05 -16.06 -5.43
C SER A 170 -25.47 -16.90 -4.28
N LYS A 171 -24.34 -16.47 -3.70
CA LYS A 171 -23.65 -17.17 -2.60
C LYS A 171 -24.23 -16.83 -1.23
N GLN A 172 -25.24 -15.97 -1.13
CA GLN A 172 -25.78 -15.42 0.14
C GLN A 172 -24.67 -14.92 1.09
N VAL A 173 -23.58 -14.37 0.52
CA VAL A 173 -22.46 -13.85 1.30
C VAL A 173 -22.89 -12.59 2.03
N LYS A 174 -22.94 -12.66 3.35
CA LYS A 174 -23.35 -11.55 4.20
C LYS A 174 -22.31 -10.42 4.31
N PHE A 175 -21.06 -10.69 3.93
CA PHE A 175 -19.92 -9.79 4.11
C PHE A 175 -19.08 -9.67 2.84
N ILE A 176 -18.53 -8.48 2.62
CA ILE A 176 -17.67 -8.20 1.44
C ILE A 176 -16.20 -8.45 1.77
N GLY A 177 -15.83 -8.31 3.04
CA GLY A 177 -14.45 -8.35 3.52
C GLY A 177 -14.16 -9.51 4.45
N ILE A 178 -12.97 -9.49 5.07
CA ILE A 178 -12.57 -10.46 6.08
C ILE A 178 -13.41 -10.25 7.33
N SER A 179 -14.05 -11.32 7.82
CA SER A 179 -14.84 -11.27 9.05
C SER A 179 -13.98 -10.90 10.27
N THR A 180 -14.50 -10.06 11.14
CA THR A 180 -13.87 -9.75 12.44
C THR A 180 -13.97 -10.91 13.44
N GLY A 181 -14.83 -11.89 13.15
CA GLY A 181 -15.20 -12.97 14.06
C GLY A 181 -16.22 -12.56 15.13
N PHE A 182 -16.66 -11.31 15.14
CA PHE A 182 -17.71 -10.79 16.02
C PHE A 182 -18.94 -10.42 15.18
N ARG A 183 -20.01 -11.22 15.32
CA ARG A 183 -21.22 -11.09 14.48
C ARG A 183 -21.79 -9.68 14.43
N LEU A 184 -21.84 -8.98 15.57
CA LEU A 184 -22.39 -7.64 15.64
C LEU A 184 -21.46 -6.59 15.01
N LEU A 185 -20.12 -6.76 15.16
CA LEU A 185 -19.15 -5.90 14.51
C LEU A 185 -19.17 -6.11 12.99
N ASP A 186 -19.27 -7.34 12.54
CA ASP A 186 -19.43 -7.67 11.13
C ASP A 186 -20.73 -7.13 10.52
N TYR A 187 -21.81 -7.05 11.31
CA TYR A 187 -23.06 -6.43 10.87
C TYR A 187 -22.88 -4.94 10.52
N TYR A 188 -22.11 -4.20 11.33
CA TYR A 188 -21.83 -2.79 11.06
C TYR A 188 -20.77 -2.59 9.96
N LEU A 189 -19.68 -3.35 9.99
CA LEU A 189 -18.53 -3.18 9.08
C LEU A 189 -18.76 -3.81 7.69
N GLY A 190 -19.52 -4.90 7.62
CA GLY A 190 -19.54 -5.77 6.45
C GLY A 190 -18.23 -6.54 6.25
N GLY A 191 -17.45 -6.73 7.33
CA GLY A 191 -16.09 -7.24 7.32
C GLY A 191 -15.04 -6.18 6.93
N TYR A 192 -13.74 -6.53 7.08
CA TYR A 192 -12.63 -5.68 6.62
C TYR A 192 -12.49 -5.77 5.10
N ARG A 193 -12.87 -4.70 4.41
CA ARG A 193 -12.87 -4.67 2.93
C ARG A 193 -11.45 -4.54 2.38
N PRO A 194 -11.18 -5.08 1.18
CA PRO A 194 -9.95 -4.76 0.45
C PRO A 194 -9.75 -3.25 0.32
N GLU A 195 -8.51 -2.81 0.16
CA GLU A 195 -8.12 -1.42 -0.01
C GLU A 195 -8.45 -0.52 1.19
N SER A 196 -8.75 -1.11 2.38
CA SER A 196 -9.17 -0.35 3.55
C SER A 196 -8.08 -0.18 4.60
N LEU A 197 -7.95 1.06 5.07
CA LEU A 197 -7.20 1.44 6.27
C LEU A 197 -8.18 1.50 7.45
N ASN A 198 -8.02 0.58 8.41
CA ASN A 198 -8.88 0.50 9.59
C ASN A 198 -8.08 0.94 10.81
N ILE A 199 -8.56 1.94 11.50
CA ILE A 199 -7.92 2.47 12.72
C ILE A 199 -8.58 1.88 13.95
N LEU A 200 -7.77 1.36 14.87
CA LEU A 200 -8.18 0.93 16.20
C LEU A 200 -7.57 1.88 17.23
N ALA A 201 -8.38 2.74 17.80
CA ALA A 201 -7.94 3.79 18.71
C ALA A 201 -8.42 3.54 20.13
N GLY A 202 -7.65 3.99 21.10
CA GLY A 202 -8.02 3.92 22.50
C GLY A 202 -6.92 4.48 23.39
N ARG A 203 -7.26 4.71 24.64
CA ARG A 203 -6.32 5.21 25.65
C ARG A 203 -5.33 4.13 26.08
N PRO A 204 -4.20 4.49 26.68
CA PRO A 204 -3.33 3.54 27.35
C PRO A 204 -4.12 2.69 28.34
N GLY A 205 -3.90 1.38 28.34
CA GLY A 205 -4.59 0.44 29.25
C GLY A 205 -6.03 0.09 28.92
N ALA A 206 -6.64 0.68 27.88
CA ALA A 206 -8.02 0.36 27.45
C ALA A 206 -8.18 -1.01 26.76
N GLY A 207 -7.08 -1.74 26.52
CA GLY A 207 -7.13 -3.06 25.90
C GLY A 207 -6.96 -3.08 24.38
N LYS A 208 -6.45 -2.00 23.74
CA LYS A 208 -6.21 -1.94 22.27
C LYS A 208 -5.48 -3.16 21.74
N THR A 209 -4.27 -3.41 22.24
CA THR A 209 -3.44 -4.55 21.82
C THR A 209 -4.15 -5.88 22.05
N SER A 210 -4.82 -6.05 23.19
CA SER A 210 -5.58 -7.28 23.48
C SER A 210 -6.74 -7.47 22.49
N PHE A 211 -7.45 -6.40 22.13
CA PHE A 211 -8.50 -6.50 21.13
C PHE A 211 -7.96 -6.74 19.72
N ALA A 212 -6.86 -6.09 19.34
CA ALA A 212 -6.18 -6.36 18.08
C ALA A 212 -5.73 -7.82 17.97
N LEU A 213 -5.17 -8.39 19.04
CA LEU A 213 -4.78 -9.80 19.09
C LEU A 213 -5.99 -10.73 19.00
N GLN A 214 -7.13 -10.40 19.64
CA GLN A 214 -8.37 -11.16 19.49
C GLN A 214 -8.88 -11.13 18.04
N LEU A 215 -8.86 -9.97 17.37
CA LEU A 215 -9.22 -9.85 15.96
C LEU A 215 -8.25 -10.66 15.08
N ALA A 216 -6.95 -10.61 15.37
CA ALA A 216 -5.94 -11.39 14.67
C ALA A 216 -6.20 -12.90 14.81
N LEU A 217 -6.50 -13.40 16.02
CA LEU A 217 -6.87 -14.80 16.23
C LEU A 217 -8.12 -15.19 15.44
N ASN A 218 -9.16 -14.35 15.46
CA ASN A 218 -10.39 -14.62 14.73
C ASN A 218 -10.15 -14.71 13.21
N ILE A 219 -9.23 -13.88 12.68
CA ILE A 219 -8.83 -13.90 11.26
C ILE A 219 -7.97 -15.13 10.95
N LEU A 220 -7.03 -15.47 11.82
CA LEU A 220 -6.19 -16.67 11.69
C LEU A 220 -7.02 -17.96 11.67
N HIS A 221 -8.10 -18.04 12.44
CA HIS A 221 -9.03 -19.17 12.40
C HIS A 221 -9.76 -19.31 11.05
N GLN A 222 -9.83 -18.24 10.24
CA GLN A 222 -10.30 -18.28 8.85
C GLN A 222 -9.20 -18.71 7.87
N GLN A 223 -8.04 -19.16 8.37
CA GLN A 223 -6.86 -19.54 7.58
C GLN A 223 -6.27 -18.39 6.75
N ILE A 224 -6.55 -17.15 7.12
CA ILE A 224 -5.99 -15.97 6.49
C ILE A 224 -4.68 -15.63 7.22
N PRO A 225 -3.55 -15.51 6.51
CA PRO A 225 -2.28 -15.08 7.07
C PRO A 225 -2.37 -13.69 7.73
N VAL A 226 -1.75 -13.57 8.90
CA VAL A 226 -1.70 -12.32 9.66
C VAL A 226 -0.25 -11.94 9.93
N ARG A 227 0.11 -10.72 9.57
CA ARG A 227 1.37 -10.08 9.98
C ARG A 227 1.11 -9.02 11.04
N ILE A 228 1.83 -9.09 12.15
CA ILE A 228 1.78 -8.10 13.22
C ILE A 228 3.14 -7.40 13.30
N TRP A 229 3.15 -6.07 13.10
CA TRP A 229 4.27 -5.22 13.49
C TRP A 229 3.99 -4.67 14.88
N SER A 230 4.74 -5.16 15.85
CA SER A 230 4.67 -4.70 17.24
C SER A 230 5.86 -3.78 17.51
N LEU A 231 5.57 -2.50 17.71
CA LEU A 231 6.59 -1.47 17.92
C LEU A 231 6.71 -1.09 19.40
N GLU A 232 5.73 -1.50 20.23
CA GLU A 232 5.67 -1.24 21.66
C GLU A 232 6.05 -2.47 22.49
N MET A 233 5.61 -3.66 22.08
CA MET A 233 5.76 -4.90 22.84
C MET A 233 6.64 -5.89 22.09
N SER A 234 7.43 -6.71 22.82
CA SER A 234 8.18 -7.80 22.21
C SER A 234 7.27 -8.93 21.69
N ALA A 235 7.77 -9.71 20.74
CA ALA A 235 7.09 -10.90 20.24
C ALA A 235 6.72 -11.88 21.35
N GLU A 236 7.61 -12.06 22.32
CA GLU A 236 7.39 -12.90 23.50
C GLU A 236 6.17 -12.44 24.30
N GLN A 237 6.05 -11.12 24.57
CA GLN A 237 4.91 -10.55 25.29
C GLN A 237 3.58 -10.73 24.53
N LEU A 238 3.60 -10.60 23.22
CA LEU A 238 2.41 -10.84 22.40
C LEU A 238 2.01 -12.33 22.40
N LEU A 239 3.00 -13.22 22.26
CA LEU A 239 2.76 -14.66 22.32
C LEU A 239 2.24 -15.09 23.68
N ALA A 240 2.75 -14.55 24.77
CA ALA A 240 2.21 -14.80 26.12
C ALA A 240 0.72 -14.43 26.23
N LYS A 241 0.32 -13.26 25.67
CA LYS A 241 -1.10 -12.83 25.60
C LYS A 241 -1.95 -13.76 24.73
N LEU A 242 -1.44 -14.22 23.60
CA LEU A 242 -2.14 -15.13 22.71
C LEU A 242 -2.33 -16.52 23.35
N ILE A 243 -1.30 -17.03 24.03
CA ILE A 243 -1.38 -18.29 24.77
C ILE A 243 -2.40 -18.16 25.92
N ALA A 244 -2.37 -17.08 26.69
CA ALA A 244 -3.32 -16.84 27.76
C ALA A 244 -4.78 -16.76 27.22
N ASN A 245 -4.97 -16.11 26.09
CA ASN A 245 -6.26 -16.00 25.43
C ASN A 245 -6.83 -17.36 25.00
N LEU A 246 -5.99 -18.21 24.41
CA LEU A 246 -6.39 -19.52 23.86
C LEU A 246 -6.52 -20.60 24.95
N SER A 247 -5.67 -20.56 25.98
CA SER A 247 -5.70 -21.53 27.10
C SER A 247 -6.70 -21.14 28.18
N GLU A 248 -7.11 -19.86 28.22
CA GLU A 248 -7.93 -19.25 29.28
C GLU A 248 -7.24 -19.29 30.67
N VAL A 249 -5.93 -19.49 30.72
CA VAL A 249 -5.14 -19.48 31.94
C VAL A 249 -4.49 -18.10 32.13
N ASP A 250 -4.66 -17.51 33.31
CA ASP A 250 -3.99 -16.24 33.66
C ASP A 250 -2.50 -16.49 33.97
N PRO A 251 -1.58 -16.00 33.12
CA PRO A 251 -0.14 -16.24 33.30
C PRO A 251 0.42 -15.51 34.53
N ASN A 252 -0.27 -14.50 35.07
CA ASN A 252 0.20 -13.79 36.27
C ASN A 252 0.19 -14.68 37.52
N ARG A 253 -0.65 -15.70 37.55
CA ARG A 253 -0.70 -16.70 38.63
C ARG A 253 0.61 -17.50 38.76
N SER A 254 1.46 -17.52 37.72
CA SER A 254 2.79 -18.15 37.79
C SER A 254 3.72 -17.50 38.82
N LYS A 255 3.53 -16.20 39.08
CA LYS A 255 4.33 -15.45 40.05
C LYS A 255 4.17 -15.98 41.48
N ASP A 256 2.99 -16.51 41.76
CA ASP A 256 2.62 -17.05 43.07
C ASP A 256 2.69 -18.59 43.09
N GLY A 257 3.18 -19.23 42.03
CA GLY A 257 3.22 -20.68 41.89
C GLY A 257 1.85 -21.35 41.87
N LEU A 258 0.80 -20.64 41.44
CA LEU A 258 -0.57 -21.09 41.50
C LEU A 258 -1.06 -21.74 40.18
N ILE A 259 -0.20 -21.96 39.20
CA ILE A 259 -0.54 -22.67 37.96
C ILE A 259 -0.38 -24.16 38.19
N THR A 260 -1.40 -24.92 37.93
CA THR A 260 -1.41 -26.38 38.06
C THR A 260 -0.84 -27.05 36.81
N GLU A 261 -0.39 -28.33 36.90
CA GLU A 261 0.06 -29.11 35.75
C GLU A 261 -1.00 -29.19 34.65
N ALA A 262 -2.27 -29.34 35.00
CA ALA A 262 -3.37 -29.37 34.02
C ALA A 262 -3.50 -28.02 33.27
N GLU A 263 -3.25 -26.89 33.92
CA GLU A 263 -3.22 -25.58 33.28
C GLU A 263 -1.97 -25.40 32.40
N PHE A 264 -0.82 -25.94 32.78
CA PHE A 264 0.36 -26.01 31.90
C PHE A 264 0.07 -26.83 30.64
N ASP A 265 -0.62 -27.94 30.75
CA ASP A 265 -1.05 -28.74 29.59
C ASP A 265 -1.96 -27.93 28.64
N LEU A 266 -2.89 -27.14 29.19
CA LEU A 266 -3.73 -26.25 28.39
C LEU A 266 -2.92 -25.16 27.67
N MET A 267 -1.95 -24.58 28.36
CA MET A 267 -1.04 -23.59 27.76
C MET A 267 -0.19 -24.19 26.64
N GLU A 268 0.30 -25.41 26.82
CA GLU A 268 1.09 -26.13 25.82
C GLU A 268 0.24 -26.49 24.60
N GLN A 269 -1.02 -26.91 24.79
CA GLN A 269 -1.96 -27.13 23.70
C GLN A 269 -2.25 -25.82 22.94
N ALA A 270 -2.40 -24.69 23.64
CA ALA A 270 -2.59 -23.39 23.04
C ALA A 270 -1.36 -22.97 22.20
N ARG A 271 -0.15 -23.18 22.75
CA ARG A 271 1.12 -22.98 22.04
C ARG A 271 1.17 -23.81 20.76
N TYR A 272 0.84 -25.10 20.84
CA TYR A 272 0.83 -25.99 19.68
C TYR A 272 -0.18 -25.54 18.61
N ARG A 273 -1.37 -25.09 19.01
CA ARG A 273 -2.37 -24.53 18.08
C ARG A 273 -1.80 -23.29 17.36
N LEU A 274 -1.16 -22.36 18.08
CA LEU A 274 -0.54 -21.16 17.48
C LEU A 274 0.51 -21.51 16.43
N THR A 275 1.31 -22.56 16.62
CA THR A 275 2.33 -22.96 15.64
C THR A 275 1.74 -23.47 14.31
N LYS A 276 0.45 -23.80 14.27
CA LYS A 276 -0.26 -24.22 13.06
C LYS A 276 -0.94 -23.08 12.30
N LEU A 277 -1.01 -21.91 12.91
CA LEU A 277 -1.64 -20.74 12.30
C LEU A 277 -0.62 -19.93 11.49
N PRO A 278 -1.01 -19.35 10.37
CA PRO A 278 -0.12 -18.52 9.55
C PRO A 278 0.07 -17.11 10.17
N LEU A 279 0.68 -17.07 11.37
CA LEU A 279 0.96 -15.88 12.14
C LEU A 279 2.42 -15.47 12.02
N PHE A 280 2.68 -14.22 11.68
CA PHE A 280 4.00 -13.62 11.57
C PHE A 280 4.09 -12.39 12.46
N ILE A 281 5.05 -12.36 13.40
CA ILE A 281 5.27 -11.24 14.30
C ILE A 281 6.64 -10.63 14.02
N SER A 282 6.68 -9.32 13.90
CA SER A 282 7.90 -8.50 13.80
C SER A 282 7.88 -7.46 14.91
N ASP A 283 8.86 -7.49 15.79
CA ASP A 283 9.00 -6.61 16.97
C ASP A 283 10.19 -5.63 16.86
N ALA A 284 10.48 -5.22 15.62
CA ALA A 284 11.55 -4.28 15.36
C ALA A 284 11.23 -2.89 15.94
N SER A 285 12.10 -2.37 16.79
CA SER A 285 11.95 -1.07 17.47
C SER A 285 12.04 0.14 16.54
N HIS A 286 12.52 -0.04 15.31
CA HIS A 286 12.75 1.03 14.34
C HIS A 286 12.33 0.59 12.96
N VAL A 287 11.16 1.03 12.52
CA VAL A 287 10.62 0.68 11.20
C VAL A 287 10.05 1.91 10.51
N THR A 288 10.23 2.00 9.19
CA THR A 288 9.57 2.98 8.30
C THR A 288 8.39 2.33 7.59
N VAL A 289 7.49 3.14 7.03
CA VAL A 289 6.38 2.63 6.21
C VAL A 289 6.90 1.85 5.00
N ASP A 290 8.00 2.29 4.37
CA ASP A 290 8.62 1.60 3.23
C ASP A 290 9.03 0.16 3.57
N ARG A 291 9.64 -0.03 4.76
CA ARG A 291 10.03 -1.37 5.21
C ARG A 291 8.82 -2.26 5.50
N ILE A 292 7.77 -1.70 6.09
CA ILE A 292 6.49 -2.40 6.29
C ILE A 292 5.90 -2.79 4.94
N ALA A 293 5.86 -1.86 3.99
CA ALA A 293 5.33 -2.07 2.65
C ALA A 293 6.09 -3.14 1.87
N ALA A 294 7.42 -3.10 1.90
CA ALA A 294 8.27 -4.09 1.27
C ALA A 294 8.05 -5.50 1.84
N GLN A 295 7.89 -5.62 3.17
CA GLN A 295 7.60 -6.90 3.79
C GLN A 295 6.18 -7.37 3.46
N HIS A 296 5.19 -6.49 3.50
CA HIS A 296 3.81 -6.83 3.18
C HIS A 296 3.66 -7.34 1.74
N ARG A 297 4.32 -6.69 0.77
CA ARG A 297 4.36 -7.17 -0.63
C ARG A 297 4.99 -8.57 -0.74
N ARG A 298 6.07 -8.86 0.02
CA ARG A 298 6.67 -10.20 0.07
C ARG A 298 5.72 -11.25 0.64
N ASP A 299 4.99 -10.89 1.71
CA ASP A 299 4.00 -11.80 2.30
C ASP A 299 2.87 -12.12 1.32
N LEU A 300 2.42 -11.12 0.54
CA LEU A 300 1.40 -11.32 -0.49
C LEU A 300 1.87 -12.23 -1.62
N VAL A 301 3.10 -12.06 -2.09
CA VAL A 301 3.69 -12.95 -3.11
C VAL A 301 3.76 -14.39 -2.58
N LYS A 302 4.10 -14.58 -1.30
CA LYS A 302 4.27 -15.90 -0.71
C LYS A 302 2.95 -16.59 -0.34
N HIS A 303 1.94 -15.82 0.09
CA HIS A 303 0.72 -16.35 0.71
C HIS A 303 -0.58 -15.98 -0.05
N GLY A 304 -0.50 -15.13 -1.07
CA GLY A 304 -1.63 -14.64 -1.86
C GLY A 304 -2.47 -13.57 -1.16
N GLN A 305 -2.72 -13.72 0.14
CA GLN A 305 -3.46 -12.78 0.98
C GLN A 305 -2.77 -12.65 2.34
N CYS A 306 -2.83 -11.47 2.94
CA CYS A 306 -2.30 -11.25 4.28
C CYS A 306 -2.99 -10.04 4.92
N MET A 307 -3.48 -10.20 6.15
CA MET A 307 -3.98 -9.10 6.97
C MET A 307 -2.84 -8.47 7.75
N LEU A 308 -2.68 -7.14 7.64
CA LEU A 308 -1.61 -6.39 8.30
C LEU A 308 -2.12 -5.74 9.58
N PHE A 309 -1.39 -5.92 10.69
CA PHE A 309 -1.59 -5.23 11.95
C PHE A 309 -0.35 -4.41 12.30
N ILE A 310 -0.54 -3.17 12.78
CA ILE A 310 0.57 -2.31 13.21
C ILE A 310 0.23 -1.73 14.60
N ASP A 311 1.04 -2.04 15.61
CA ASP A 311 0.87 -1.58 16.98
C ASP A 311 2.08 -0.75 17.43
N TYR A 312 2.05 0.56 17.37
CA TYR A 312 1.03 1.51 16.91
C TYR A 312 1.65 2.59 16.01
N LEU A 313 0.84 3.33 15.25
CA LEU A 313 1.23 4.28 14.21
C LEU A 313 2.29 5.29 14.65
N GLN A 314 2.12 5.86 15.86
CA GLN A 314 3.01 6.89 16.38
C GLN A 314 4.43 6.40 16.71
N LEU A 315 4.72 5.10 16.67
CA LEU A 315 6.06 4.55 16.84
C LEU A 315 6.80 4.30 15.52
N ILE A 316 6.09 4.40 14.39
CA ILE A 316 6.72 4.33 13.07
C ILE A 316 7.65 5.54 12.91
N ARG A 317 8.82 5.33 12.32
CA ARG A 317 9.75 6.41 11.97
C ARG A 317 9.39 7.03 10.63
N SER A 318 9.37 8.35 10.60
CA SER A 318 9.30 9.08 9.34
C SER A 318 10.64 9.04 8.63
N SER A 319 10.61 8.90 7.31
CA SER A 319 11.78 9.03 6.44
C SER A 319 12.31 10.47 6.44
N ASP A 320 11.43 11.45 6.58
CA ASP A 320 11.80 12.87 6.70
C ASP A 320 11.69 13.37 8.15
N ARG A 321 12.86 13.62 8.77
CA ARG A 321 12.98 14.14 10.13
C ARG A 321 12.76 15.65 10.25
N LYS A 322 12.68 16.39 9.14
CA LYS A 322 12.48 17.85 9.14
C LYS A 322 11.01 18.22 9.32
N LEU A 323 10.10 17.32 9.05
CA LEU A 323 8.66 17.55 9.19
C LEU A 323 8.24 17.62 10.67
N SER A 324 7.23 18.44 10.95
CA SER A 324 6.58 18.43 12.28
C SER A 324 5.97 17.06 12.58
N ARG A 325 5.77 16.73 13.86
CA ARG A 325 5.22 15.43 14.25
C ARG A 325 3.86 15.14 13.60
N GLU A 326 3.01 16.14 13.52
CA GLU A 326 1.70 16.06 12.87
C GLU A 326 1.83 15.75 11.37
N GLN A 327 2.75 16.43 10.67
CA GLN A 327 3.03 16.17 9.26
C GLN A 327 3.60 14.76 9.03
N GLN A 328 4.49 14.29 9.90
CA GLN A 328 5.02 12.92 9.83
C GLN A 328 3.90 11.89 9.93
N ILE A 329 3.01 12.02 10.91
CA ILE A 329 1.88 11.12 11.10
C ILE A 329 0.92 11.17 9.91
N SER A 330 0.67 12.37 9.38
CA SER A 330 -0.16 12.57 8.18
C SER A 330 0.41 11.85 6.96
N THR A 331 1.72 11.99 6.71
CA THR A 331 2.39 11.29 5.62
C THR A 331 2.32 9.78 5.80
N MET A 332 2.66 9.27 6.98
CA MET A 332 2.62 7.82 7.26
C MET A 332 1.21 7.23 7.11
N SER A 333 0.16 7.96 7.54
CA SER A 333 -1.24 7.52 7.37
C SER A 333 -1.60 7.40 5.89
N ARG A 334 -1.25 8.42 5.09
CA ARG A 334 -1.48 8.43 3.64
C ARG A 334 -0.71 7.31 2.95
N ASP A 335 0.56 7.10 3.28
CA ASP A 335 1.40 6.07 2.68
C ASP A 335 0.85 4.65 2.98
N LEU A 336 0.35 4.41 4.19
CA LEU A 336 -0.32 3.17 4.54
C LEU A 336 -1.64 2.99 3.77
N LYS A 337 -2.43 4.06 3.59
CA LYS A 337 -3.64 4.02 2.78
C LYS A 337 -3.32 3.70 1.31
N CYS A 338 -2.28 4.32 0.75
CA CYS A 338 -1.78 4.02 -0.60
C CYS A 338 -1.34 2.55 -0.69
N LEU A 339 -0.54 2.07 0.27
CA LEU A 339 -0.11 0.67 0.31
C LEU A 339 -1.29 -0.30 0.19
N PHE A 340 -2.35 -0.12 1.00
CA PHE A 340 -3.52 -1.00 0.95
C PHE A 340 -4.29 -0.91 -0.36
N LYS A 341 -4.39 0.29 -0.94
CA LYS A 341 -5.02 0.50 -2.25
C LYS A 341 -4.23 -0.19 -3.36
N ASP A 342 -2.91 0.03 -3.42
CA ASP A 342 -2.04 -0.52 -4.46
C ASP A 342 -1.96 -2.05 -4.41
N THR A 343 -1.96 -2.61 -3.20
CA THR A 343 -1.89 -4.05 -2.98
C THR A 343 -3.26 -4.74 -2.94
N LYS A 344 -4.36 -3.98 -3.02
CA LYS A 344 -5.75 -4.45 -2.89
C LYS A 344 -5.96 -5.27 -1.60
N THR A 345 -5.30 -4.86 -0.52
CA THR A 345 -5.37 -5.50 0.78
C THR A 345 -6.01 -4.59 1.83
N GLN A 346 -6.02 -5.01 3.06
CA GLN A 346 -6.52 -4.25 4.18
C GLN A 346 -5.62 -4.41 5.40
N GLY A 347 -5.67 -3.42 6.29
CA GLY A 347 -4.93 -3.49 7.53
C GLY A 347 -5.62 -2.80 8.70
N ILE A 348 -5.21 -3.18 9.90
CA ILE A 348 -5.60 -2.55 11.15
C ILE A 348 -4.37 -1.86 11.72
N VAL A 349 -4.49 -0.55 11.92
CA VAL A 349 -3.43 0.27 12.50
C VAL A 349 -3.90 0.81 13.83
N LEU A 350 -3.18 0.50 14.88
CA LEU A 350 -3.50 0.99 16.22
C LEU A 350 -3.05 2.45 16.35
N SER A 351 -3.84 3.23 17.06
CA SER A 351 -3.55 4.63 17.34
C SER A 351 -3.83 4.97 18.81
N GLN A 352 -3.00 5.81 19.38
CA GLN A 352 -3.19 6.27 20.74
C GLN A 352 -4.01 7.57 20.73
N LEU A 353 -4.97 7.69 21.65
CA LEU A 353 -5.75 8.90 21.86
C LEU A 353 -5.00 9.94 22.71
N ASN A 354 -5.42 11.20 22.59
CA ASN A 354 -4.88 12.29 23.37
C ASN A 354 -5.12 12.09 24.89
N ARG A 355 -4.12 12.48 25.71
CA ARG A 355 -4.22 12.36 27.18
C ARG A 355 -5.18 13.34 27.82
N ASN A 356 -5.50 14.45 27.14
CA ASN A 356 -6.32 15.56 27.69
C ASN A 356 -7.82 15.33 27.58
N SER A 357 -8.26 14.24 26.90
CA SER A 357 -9.68 13.87 26.89
C SER A 357 -10.04 13.23 28.23
N ASP A 358 -11.21 13.58 28.80
CA ASP A 358 -11.72 13.01 30.04
C ASP A 358 -11.74 11.48 30.01
N GLN A 359 -11.12 10.82 31.02
CA GLN A 359 -10.95 9.36 31.01
C GLN A 359 -12.26 8.58 31.05
N SER A 360 -13.31 9.18 31.53
CA SER A 360 -14.64 8.59 31.62
C SER A 360 -15.53 8.86 30.39
N ALA A 361 -15.15 9.82 29.54
CA ALA A 361 -15.96 10.21 28.40
C ALA A 361 -15.80 9.25 27.20
N GLU A 362 -16.88 9.06 26.48
CA GLU A 362 -16.90 8.36 25.19
C GLU A 362 -15.99 9.06 24.19
N PRO A 363 -15.04 8.34 23.55
CA PRO A 363 -14.10 8.96 22.63
C PRO A 363 -14.77 9.45 21.35
N LYS A 364 -14.20 10.53 20.78
CA LYS A 364 -14.62 11.17 19.53
C LYS A 364 -13.48 11.16 18.52
N LEU A 365 -13.78 11.39 17.24
CA LEU A 365 -12.78 11.49 16.19
C LEU A 365 -11.75 12.60 16.46
N SER A 366 -12.18 13.71 17.07
CA SER A 366 -11.30 14.80 17.51
C SER A 366 -10.26 14.40 18.57
N ASP A 367 -10.44 13.26 19.23
CA ASP A 367 -9.50 12.74 20.24
C ASP A 367 -8.33 11.96 19.60
N LEU A 368 -8.42 11.66 18.30
CA LEU A 368 -7.29 11.16 17.51
C LEU A 368 -6.23 12.26 17.44
N ARG A 369 -5.24 12.21 18.31
CA ARG A 369 -4.21 13.24 18.47
C ARG A 369 -3.32 13.34 17.23
N GLU A 370 -2.91 14.58 16.91
CA GLU A 370 -1.89 14.93 15.91
C GLU A 370 -2.27 14.56 14.47
N SER A 371 -3.58 14.33 14.19
CA SER A 371 -3.92 13.85 12.85
C SER A 371 -5.39 13.98 12.49
N GLY A 372 -5.84 15.17 12.12
CA GLY A 372 -6.97 15.30 11.21
C GLY A 372 -6.82 14.43 9.95
N ALA A 373 -5.58 14.14 9.57
CA ALA A 373 -5.24 13.28 8.45
C ALA A 373 -5.59 11.80 8.68
N ILE A 374 -5.33 11.21 9.87
CA ILE A 374 -5.75 9.82 10.15
C ILE A 374 -7.25 9.69 10.00
N GLU A 375 -8.00 10.69 10.51
CA GLU A 375 -9.45 10.69 10.34
C GLU A 375 -9.84 10.73 8.86
N GLN A 376 -9.17 11.53 8.04
CA GLN A 376 -9.48 11.66 6.61
C GLN A 376 -9.13 10.39 5.82
N ASP A 377 -7.96 9.80 6.06
CA ASP A 377 -7.44 8.66 5.31
C ASP A 377 -8.12 7.34 5.70
N ALA A 378 -8.51 7.18 6.96
CA ALA A 378 -9.14 5.97 7.47
C ALA A 378 -10.51 5.71 6.81
N ASP A 379 -10.76 4.46 6.45
CA ASP A 379 -12.07 4.00 6.00
C ASP A 379 -12.97 3.67 7.19
N THR A 380 -12.39 3.13 8.26
CA THR A 380 -13.07 2.89 9.52
C THR A 380 -12.22 3.35 10.71
N VAL A 381 -12.90 3.86 11.74
CA VAL A 381 -12.28 4.19 13.02
C VAL A 381 -13.08 3.53 14.13
N MET A 382 -12.42 2.61 14.83
CA MET A 382 -12.96 1.93 16.01
C MET A 382 -12.30 2.49 17.27
N PHE A 383 -13.07 2.77 18.29
CA PHE A 383 -12.60 3.16 19.61
C PHE A 383 -12.83 2.06 20.61
N ILE A 384 -11.78 1.77 21.40
CA ILE A 384 -11.91 0.96 22.62
C ILE A 384 -11.83 1.87 23.84
N TYR A 385 -12.77 1.72 24.77
CA TYR A 385 -12.84 2.50 26.01
C TYR A 385 -13.59 1.75 27.11
N GLY A 386 -13.54 2.26 28.32
CA GLY A 386 -14.19 1.61 29.47
C GLY A 386 -13.75 0.15 29.66
N GLU A 387 -14.66 -0.69 30.08
CA GLU A 387 -14.46 -2.12 30.34
C GLU A 387 -15.00 -2.97 29.16
N GLY A 388 -14.40 -2.82 27.97
CA GLY A 388 -14.78 -3.61 26.80
C GLY A 388 -15.80 -2.94 25.88
N GLN A 389 -15.97 -1.63 25.97
CA GLN A 389 -16.83 -0.91 25.04
C GLN A 389 -16.10 -0.64 23.74
N VAL A 390 -16.72 -0.95 22.62
CA VAL A 390 -16.25 -0.70 21.28
C VAL A 390 -17.21 0.22 20.55
N LYS A 391 -16.73 1.35 20.06
CA LYS A 391 -17.49 2.30 19.26
C LYS A 391 -16.90 2.38 17.86
N LEU A 392 -17.73 2.19 16.85
CA LEU A 392 -17.40 2.50 15.47
C LEU A 392 -17.76 3.99 15.23
N GLY A 393 -16.75 4.85 15.29
CA GLY A 393 -16.91 6.30 15.19
C GLY A 393 -16.79 6.85 13.77
N LYS A 394 -16.31 6.04 12.82
CA LYS A 394 -16.30 6.31 11.39
C LYS A 394 -16.45 5.00 10.63
N ASN A 395 -17.31 5.00 9.62
CA ASN A 395 -17.45 3.89 8.70
C ASN A 395 -17.86 4.41 7.31
N ARG A 396 -16.93 4.43 6.36
CA ARG A 396 -17.20 4.90 4.98
C ARG A 396 -18.20 4.02 4.22
N HIS A 397 -18.37 2.78 4.68
CA HIS A 397 -19.09 1.77 3.90
C HIS A 397 -20.35 1.23 4.62
N GLY A 398 -20.70 1.81 5.77
CA GLY A 398 -21.82 1.34 6.56
C GLY A 398 -22.19 2.29 7.68
N ALA A 399 -22.99 1.80 8.62
CA ALA A 399 -23.44 2.57 9.77
C ALA A 399 -22.35 2.64 10.86
N GLU A 400 -22.35 3.71 11.62
CA GLU A 400 -21.69 3.79 12.91
C GLU A 400 -22.47 2.98 13.95
N GLY A 401 -21.81 2.56 15.01
CA GLY A 401 -22.46 1.76 16.03
C GLY A 401 -21.63 1.61 17.30
N LYS A 402 -22.28 1.06 18.32
CA LYS A 402 -21.64 0.76 19.60
C LYS A 402 -21.92 -0.67 19.98
N LEU A 403 -20.90 -1.32 20.56
CA LEU A 403 -20.97 -2.67 21.07
C LEU A 403 -20.41 -2.68 22.49
N THR A 404 -21.02 -3.50 23.34
CA THR A 404 -20.44 -3.84 24.63
C THR A 404 -19.97 -5.28 24.56
N MET A 405 -18.72 -5.49 24.87
CA MET A 405 -18.06 -6.80 24.92
C MET A 405 -17.63 -7.09 26.34
N ASN A 406 -17.57 -8.35 26.69
CA ASN A 406 -16.95 -8.78 27.91
C ASN A 406 -15.43 -8.87 27.71
N PHE A 407 -14.68 -8.04 28.44
CA PHE A 407 -13.21 -8.04 28.41
C PHE A 407 -12.63 -8.70 29.65
N ASN A 408 -12.17 -9.95 29.52
CA ASN A 408 -11.38 -10.63 30.53
C ASN A 408 -9.92 -10.19 30.42
N LYS A 409 -9.55 -9.15 31.17
CA LYS A 409 -8.25 -8.50 31.12
C LYS A 409 -7.08 -9.44 31.46
N PRO A 410 -7.13 -10.28 32.53
CA PRO A 410 -6.07 -11.24 32.87
C PRO A 410 -5.64 -12.14 31.72
N ILE A 411 -6.57 -12.64 30.93
CA ILE A 411 -6.30 -13.53 29.81
C ILE A 411 -6.37 -12.83 28.44
N SER A 412 -6.48 -11.49 28.42
CA SER A 412 -6.55 -10.68 27.20
C SER A 412 -7.64 -11.11 26.21
N LYS A 413 -8.78 -11.60 26.71
CA LYS A 413 -9.87 -12.17 25.90
C LYS A 413 -11.09 -11.26 25.83
N PHE A 414 -11.57 -11.06 24.59
CA PHE A 414 -12.85 -10.38 24.32
C PHE A 414 -13.88 -11.38 23.84
N THR A 415 -15.09 -11.31 24.41
CA THR A 415 -16.24 -12.12 23.99
C THR A 415 -17.48 -11.24 23.83
N THR A 416 -18.37 -11.64 22.94
CA THR A 416 -19.73 -11.04 22.85
C THR A 416 -20.67 -11.78 23.79
N ASN A 417 -21.61 -11.08 24.37
CA ASN A 417 -22.71 -11.68 25.12
C ASN A 417 -23.63 -12.48 24.19
#